data_b186bd7c2675a7b32607d9aa0b41bfa1
#
_entry.id   b186bd7c2675a7b32607d9aa0b41bfa1
#
_cell.length_a   1.000
_cell.length_b   1.000
_cell.length_c   1.000
_cell.angle_alpha   90.00
_cell.angle_beta   90.00
_cell.angle_gamma   90.00
#
_symmetry.space_group_name_H-M   'P 1'
#
loop_
_entity.id
_entity.type
_entity.pdbx_description
1 polymer ?
#
loop_
_entity_poly.entity_id
_entity_poly.type
_entity_poly.pdbx_seq_one_letter_code
_entity_poly.pdbx_strand_id
1 'polypeptide(L)' 'MANMSYCRFYNTNMDLGDCLEALEDGAELSTDEFIACKNMFRKFIDFCCDEGIIEDEDGELDDRLEEFFDGLNKK' A
#
# COMPACT_ATOMS: atom_id res chain seq x y z
N MET A 1 -15.15 -1.50 -14.18
CA MET A 1 -15.08 -1.30 -12.78
C MET A 1 -16.42 -1.38 -12.10
N ALA A 2 -16.49 -2.12 -11.06
CA ALA A 2 -17.73 -2.19 -10.31
C ALA A 2 -17.92 -0.88 -9.57
N ASN A 3 -18.90 -0.13 -9.96
CA ASN A 3 -19.12 1.16 -9.37
C ASN A 3 -20.16 1.17 -8.30
N MET A 4 -20.48 0.01 -7.82
CA MET A 4 -21.50 -0.06 -6.79
C MET A 4 -20.88 0.32 -5.47
N SER A 5 -21.38 1.41 -4.92
CA SER A 5 -20.80 1.94 -3.69
C SER A 5 -20.79 0.91 -2.58
N TYR A 6 -21.82 0.09 -2.50
CA TYR A 6 -21.90 -0.87 -1.44
C TYR A 6 -20.95 -2.06 -1.61
N CYS A 7 -20.30 -2.15 -2.79
CA CYS A 7 -19.30 -3.20 -3.03
C CYS A 7 -17.89 -2.65 -3.04
N ARG A 8 -17.75 -1.38 -2.71
CA ARG A 8 -16.46 -0.71 -2.77
C ARG A 8 -15.39 -1.41 -1.96
N PHE A 9 -15.70 -1.72 -0.73
CA PHE A 9 -14.68 -2.34 0.15
C PHE A 9 -14.42 -3.78 -0.24
N TYR A 10 -15.43 -4.48 -0.66
CA TYR A 10 -15.27 -5.86 -1.10
C TYR A 10 -14.31 -5.93 -2.28
N ASN A 11 -14.56 -5.11 -3.30
CA ASN A 11 -13.73 -5.10 -4.50
C ASN A 11 -12.31 -4.64 -4.20
N THR A 12 -12.19 -3.59 -3.40
CA THR A 12 -10.88 -3.07 -3.08
C THR A 12 -10.08 -4.08 -2.26
N ASN A 13 -10.75 -4.79 -1.37
CA ASN A 13 -10.08 -5.80 -0.58
C ASN A 13 -9.50 -6.92 -1.46
N MET A 14 -10.24 -7.33 -2.46
CA MET A 14 -9.74 -8.34 -3.39
C MET A 14 -8.55 -7.83 -4.19
N ASP A 15 -8.68 -6.60 -4.68
CA ASP A 15 -7.59 -5.99 -5.43
C ASP A 15 -6.35 -5.81 -4.57
N LEU A 16 -6.54 -5.43 -3.32
CA LEU A 16 -5.43 -5.28 -2.41
C LEU A 16 -4.73 -6.62 -2.19
N GLY A 17 -5.50 -7.67 -2.03
CA GLY A 17 -4.92 -9.00 -1.88
C GLY A 17 -4.04 -9.38 -3.06
N ASP A 18 -4.53 -9.11 -4.27
CA ASP A 18 -3.75 -9.37 -5.47
C ASP A 18 -2.46 -8.55 -5.50
N CYS A 19 -2.56 -7.30 -5.09
CA CYS A 19 -1.39 -6.43 -5.06
C CYS A 19 -0.35 -6.93 -4.07
N LEU A 20 -0.79 -7.33 -2.90
CA LEU A 20 0.14 -7.82 -1.88
C LEU A 20 0.81 -9.11 -2.32
N GLU A 21 0.05 -9.97 -2.96
CA GLU A 21 0.59 -11.22 -3.47
C GLU A 21 1.67 -10.95 -4.52
N ALA A 22 1.41 -10.00 -5.40
CA ALA A 22 2.38 -9.63 -6.42
C ALA A 22 3.66 -9.11 -5.79
N LEU A 23 3.53 -8.31 -4.75
CA LEU A 23 4.69 -7.79 -4.05
C LEU A 23 5.49 -8.90 -3.37
N GLU A 24 4.80 -9.86 -2.79
CA GLU A 24 5.45 -10.98 -2.13
C GLU A 24 6.20 -11.85 -3.14
N ASP A 25 5.65 -11.96 -4.34
CA ASP A 25 6.28 -12.75 -5.39
C ASP A 25 7.43 -12.01 -6.08
N GLY A 26 7.62 -10.74 -5.75
CA GLY A 26 8.70 -9.97 -6.34
C GLY A 26 8.42 -9.51 -7.74
N ALA A 27 7.15 -9.25 -8.04
CA ALA A 27 6.77 -8.79 -9.37
C ALA A 27 7.46 -7.48 -9.71
N GLU A 28 7.81 -7.33 -10.98
CA GLU A 28 8.40 -6.09 -11.44
C GLU A 28 7.30 -5.08 -11.67
N LEU A 29 7.53 -3.87 -11.18
CA LEU A 29 6.57 -2.79 -11.33
C LEU A 29 7.11 -1.74 -12.27
N SER A 30 6.23 -1.24 -13.14
CA SER A 30 6.58 -0.09 -13.95
C SER A 30 6.71 1.13 -13.01
N THR A 31 7.28 2.20 -13.53
CA THR A 31 7.44 3.41 -12.73
C THR A 31 6.11 3.90 -12.19
N ASP A 32 5.10 3.92 -13.04
CA ASP A 32 3.78 4.40 -12.62
C ASP A 32 3.18 3.49 -11.57
N GLU A 33 3.34 2.18 -11.73
CA GLU A 33 2.81 1.23 -10.77
C GLU A 33 3.52 1.34 -9.43
N PHE A 34 4.82 1.56 -9.48
CA PHE A 34 5.62 1.72 -8.28
C PHE A 34 5.16 2.93 -7.48
N ILE A 35 4.97 4.05 -8.17
CA ILE A 35 4.53 5.28 -7.52
C ILE A 35 3.13 5.11 -6.93
N ALA A 36 2.24 4.49 -7.69
CA ALA A 36 0.88 4.24 -7.22
C ALA A 36 0.88 3.35 -5.98
N CYS A 37 1.73 2.36 -5.98
CA CYS A 37 1.84 1.44 -4.85
C CYS A 37 2.31 2.16 -3.60
N LYS A 38 3.34 2.98 -3.72
CA LYS A 38 3.82 3.78 -2.59
C LYS A 38 2.74 4.69 -2.05
N ASN A 39 2.05 5.37 -2.93
CA ASN A 39 0.99 6.30 -2.52
C ASN A 39 -0.15 5.57 -1.83
N MET A 40 -0.47 4.38 -2.31
CA MET A 40 -1.54 3.59 -1.73
C MET A 40 -1.21 3.25 -0.27
N PHE A 41 0.00 2.79 -0.03
CA PHE A 41 0.40 2.43 1.33
C PHE A 41 0.46 3.66 2.23
N ARG A 42 0.96 4.77 1.72
CA ARG A 42 1.04 5.98 2.52
C ARG A 42 -0.34 6.49 2.92
N LYS A 43 -1.27 6.48 1.97
CA LYS A 43 -2.63 6.91 2.26
C LYS A 43 -3.25 6.06 3.35
N PHE A 44 -3.04 4.76 3.25
CA PHE A 44 -3.64 3.84 4.21
C PHE A 44 -3.03 4.02 5.59
N ILE A 45 -1.71 4.14 5.66
CA ILE A 45 -1.04 4.33 6.92
C ILE A 45 -1.43 5.67 7.55
N ASP A 46 -1.49 6.72 6.74
CA ASP A 46 -1.91 8.04 7.24
C ASP A 46 -3.30 7.96 7.83
N PHE A 47 -4.20 7.29 7.15
CA PHE A 47 -5.56 7.15 7.64
C PHE A 47 -5.58 6.41 8.97
N CYS A 48 -4.83 5.33 9.07
CA CYS A 48 -4.78 4.54 10.30
C CYS A 48 -4.21 5.34 11.45
N CYS A 49 -3.21 6.16 11.18
CA CYS A 49 -2.63 7.01 12.21
C CYS A 49 -3.62 8.08 12.66
N ASP A 50 -4.31 8.69 11.70
CA ASP A 50 -5.28 9.74 12.01
C ASP A 50 -6.41 9.21 12.88
N GLU A 51 -6.84 7.99 12.61
CA GLU A 51 -7.96 7.40 13.34
C GLU A 51 -7.53 6.69 14.62
N GLY A 52 -6.23 6.68 14.87
CA GLY A 52 -5.73 6.05 16.09
C GLY A 52 -5.70 4.54 16.04
N ILE A 53 -5.85 3.96 14.84
CA ILE A 53 -5.80 2.51 14.70
C ILE A 53 -4.38 2.01 14.95
N ILE A 54 -3.40 2.74 14.46
CA ILE A 54 -1.99 2.43 14.73
C ILE A 54 -1.32 3.68 15.26
N GLU A 55 -0.23 3.49 15.97
CA GLU A 55 0.53 4.59 16.52
C GLU A 55 1.91 4.63 15.88
N ASP A 56 2.32 5.83 15.53
CA ASP A 56 3.61 6.05 14.91
C ASP A 56 4.33 7.12 15.69
N GLU A 57 4.74 6.78 16.91
CA GLU A 57 5.29 7.77 17.84
C GLU A 57 6.61 8.35 17.36
N ASP A 58 7.41 7.53 16.72
CA ASP A 58 8.75 7.94 16.32
C ASP A 58 8.91 8.15 14.83
N GLY A 59 7.84 8.06 14.08
CA GLY A 59 7.94 8.16 12.62
C GLY A 59 8.58 6.95 11.99
N GLU A 60 8.65 5.85 12.69
CA GLU A 60 9.30 4.66 12.19
C GLU A 60 8.57 4.03 11.01
N LEU A 61 7.26 4.21 10.96
CA LEU A 61 6.47 3.60 9.88
C LEU A 61 6.91 4.13 8.52
N ASP A 62 7.14 5.42 8.44
CA ASP A 62 7.61 6.00 7.18
C ASP A 62 8.98 5.44 6.81
N ASP A 63 9.88 5.35 7.77
CA ASP A 63 11.21 4.83 7.51
C ASP A 63 11.16 3.38 7.04
N ARG A 64 10.35 2.57 7.68
CA ARG A 64 10.22 1.17 7.30
C ARG A 64 9.61 1.02 5.91
N LEU A 65 8.65 1.86 5.62
CA LEU A 65 8.01 1.85 4.31
C LEU A 65 9.01 2.22 3.23
N GLU A 66 9.82 3.24 3.48
CA GLU A 66 10.84 3.65 2.54
C GLU A 66 11.86 2.55 2.30
N GLU A 67 12.26 1.87 3.35
CA GLU A 67 13.21 0.77 3.23
C GLU A 67 12.64 -0.35 2.35
N PHE A 68 11.38 -0.67 2.59
CA PHE A 68 10.74 -1.71 1.81
C PHE A 68 10.71 -1.37 0.32
N PHE A 69 10.33 -0.13 0.01
CA PHE A 69 10.23 0.27 -1.38
C PHE A 69 11.60 0.46 -2.02
N ASP A 70 12.59 0.86 -1.24
CA ASP A 70 13.95 0.91 -1.75
C ASP A 70 14.42 -0.48 -2.18
N GLY A 71 14.10 -1.47 -1.37
CA GLY A 71 14.46 -2.84 -1.70
C GLY A 71 13.80 -3.31 -2.97
N LEU A 72 12.54 -2.95 -3.18
CA LEU A 72 11.83 -3.29 -4.40
C LEU A 72 12.47 -2.64 -5.61
N ASN A 73 12.85 -1.39 -5.44
CA ASN A 73 13.38 -0.61 -6.56
C ASN A 73 14.75 -1.12 -7.00
N LYS A 74 15.46 -1.80 -6.13
CA LYS A 74 16.81 -2.26 -6.43
C LYS A 74 16.87 -3.62 -7.10
N LYS A 75 15.76 -4.23 -7.27
CA LYS A 75 15.73 -5.52 -7.94
C LYS A 75 15.97 -5.42 -9.46
#